data_8a046dcc4a13e164204a4a69efab7c7b
#
_entry.id   8a046dcc4a13e164204a4a69efab7c7b
#
_cell.length_a   1.000
_cell.length_b   1.000
_cell.length_c   1.000
_cell.angle_alpha   90.00
_cell.angle_beta   90.00
_cell.angle_gamma   90.00
#
_symmetry.space_group_name_H-M   'P 1'
#
loop_
_entity.id
_entity.type
_entity.pdbx_description
1 polymer ?
#
loop_
_entity_poly.entity_id
_entity_poly.type
_entity_poly.pdbx_seq_one_letter_code
_entity_poly.pdbx_strand_id
1 'polypeptide(L)'
;RIRVNNGKEHELLFPTTKGASPTGRIQLTVELQSGENHLLLYNPVVTRADSSYLQYARMGRELQEATKEWAVITGEEERPIIYSICEWGFAYPYKWGAKAGNMWRTTPDIMPKWLSIKTIYEHNVRLYDHAGPGAWNDPDMLEVGNGKLTENENRAHFSLWCMMAAPLILGNDVRKFVDGNNEQVRENPTLKIVTNKNLINIDQDPLCKPCKRIRRQAGLDILARPLQNGDVALCLFNKGTSRRTVTYDINALADDAYLNFRKTPGKYEVHELWSDEWFNDNTINATVPHHGVKVYRIHNS
;
A
#
# COMPACT_ATOMS: atom_id res chain seq x y z
N ARG A 1 -16.74 18.52 20.16
CA ARG A 1 -17.96 17.69 20.22
C ARG A 1 -18.80 18.07 21.46
N ILE A 2 -20.07 17.81 21.37
CA ILE A 2 -20.99 17.94 22.52
C ILE A 2 -21.84 16.68 22.63
N ARG A 3 -22.05 16.23 23.86
CA ARG A 3 -22.96 15.13 24.19
C ARG A 3 -23.86 15.60 25.37
N VAL A 4 -25.14 15.34 25.21
CA VAL A 4 -26.13 15.62 26.26
C VAL A 4 -26.48 14.28 26.91
N ASN A 5 -26.27 14.19 28.20
CA ASN A 5 -26.45 12.98 28.99
C ASN A 5 -25.66 11.79 28.39
N ASN A 6 -26.28 10.66 28.19
CA ASN A 6 -25.71 9.49 27.51
C ASN A 6 -26.18 9.38 26.05
N GLY A 7 -26.68 10.48 25.47
CA GLY A 7 -27.19 10.51 24.12
C GLY A 7 -26.11 10.53 23.04
N LYS A 8 -26.54 10.74 21.80
CA LYS A 8 -25.66 10.82 20.63
C LYS A 8 -24.69 12.01 20.73
N GLU A 9 -23.47 11.81 20.28
CA GLU A 9 -22.52 12.92 20.11
C GLU A 9 -22.86 13.75 18.87
N HIS A 10 -22.77 15.08 19.03
CA HIS A 10 -22.86 16.04 17.92
C HIS A 10 -21.50 16.69 17.68
N GLU A 11 -21.12 16.81 16.43
CA GLU A 11 -19.89 17.50 16.04
C GLU A 11 -20.20 19.01 15.91
N LEU A 12 -19.39 19.83 16.59
CA LEU A 12 -19.44 21.27 16.47
C LEU A 12 -18.18 21.76 15.76
N LEU A 13 -18.33 22.37 14.59
CA LEU A 13 -17.23 22.96 13.84
C LEU A 13 -17.24 24.48 14.09
N PHE A 14 -16.21 24.96 14.77
CA PHE A 14 -16.01 26.38 14.93
C PHE A 14 -15.36 26.95 13.67
N PRO A 15 -15.98 27.96 13.01
CA PRO A 15 -15.39 28.59 11.86
C PRO A 15 -14.07 29.26 12.24
N THR A 16 -13.09 29.21 11.34
CA THR A 16 -11.81 29.90 11.51
C THR A 16 -12.07 31.41 11.49
N THR A 17 -11.86 32.07 12.60
CA THR A 17 -11.94 33.53 12.68
C THR A 17 -10.63 34.14 12.22
N LYS A 18 -10.64 34.87 11.10
CA LYS A 18 -9.48 35.66 10.64
C LYS A 18 -9.45 36.99 11.40
N GLY A 19 -8.41 37.18 12.24
CA GLY A 19 -8.13 38.46 12.92
C GLY A 19 -8.74 38.59 14.34
N ALA A 20 -8.44 39.67 15.01
CA ALA A 20 -8.63 39.85 16.44
C ALA A 20 -10.09 40.05 16.90
N SER A 21 -11.13 39.94 16.08
CA SER A 21 -12.45 40.32 16.52
C SER A 21 -13.72 39.77 15.86
N PRO A 22 -13.84 38.73 15.11
CA PRO A 22 -15.18 38.17 14.93
C PRO A 22 -15.40 36.94 15.82
N THR A 23 -16.29 37.09 16.81
CA THR A 23 -16.86 35.95 17.53
C THR A 23 -17.74 35.15 16.58
N GLY A 24 -17.30 33.96 16.18
CA GLY A 24 -18.16 33.00 15.50
C GLY A 24 -19.21 32.46 16.48
N ARG A 25 -20.46 32.36 16.05
CA ARG A 25 -21.53 31.73 16.82
C ARG A 25 -21.94 30.43 16.15
N ILE A 26 -21.99 29.35 16.94
CA ILE A 26 -22.57 28.07 16.53
C ILE A 26 -23.83 27.87 17.35
N GLN A 27 -24.88 27.41 16.68
CA GLN A 27 -26.15 27.09 17.34
C GLN A 27 -26.44 25.60 17.10
N LEU A 28 -26.75 24.88 18.16
CA LEU A 28 -27.18 23.50 18.15
C LEU A 28 -28.45 23.37 18.99
N THR A 29 -29.46 22.75 18.43
CA THR A 29 -30.68 22.39 19.17
C THR A 29 -30.49 20.97 19.70
N VAL A 30 -30.74 20.79 21.00
CA VAL A 30 -30.61 19.48 21.67
C VAL A 30 -31.90 19.22 22.47
N GLU A 31 -32.24 17.96 22.60
CA GLU A 31 -33.34 17.51 23.45
C GLU A 31 -32.85 17.37 24.89
N LEU A 32 -33.58 18.00 25.83
CA LEU A 32 -33.33 17.90 27.26
C LEU A 32 -34.41 17.07 27.93
N GLN A 33 -34.02 16.31 28.94
CA GLN A 33 -34.96 15.57 29.80
C GLN A 33 -35.45 16.47 30.94
N SER A 34 -36.59 16.12 31.55
CA SER A 34 -37.03 16.77 32.76
C SER A 34 -36.06 16.52 33.90
N GLY A 35 -35.66 17.57 34.62
CA GLY A 35 -34.69 17.48 35.71
C GLY A 35 -33.26 17.83 35.29
N GLU A 36 -32.26 17.24 35.94
CA GLU A 36 -30.85 17.53 35.70
C GLU A 36 -30.37 16.95 34.37
N ASN A 37 -29.63 17.74 33.61
CA ASN A 37 -29.02 17.32 32.34
C ASN A 37 -27.53 17.62 32.38
N HIS A 38 -26.73 16.61 31.94
CA HIS A 38 -25.28 16.74 31.85
C HIS A 38 -24.86 17.04 30.40
N LEU A 39 -24.26 18.19 30.17
CA LEU A 39 -23.69 18.57 28.88
C LEU A 39 -22.17 18.40 28.95
N LEU A 40 -21.66 17.48 28.16
CA LEU A 40 -20.22 17.26 27.99
C LEU A 40 -19.75 17.93 26.70
N LEU A 41 -18.98 19.01 26.84
CA LEU A 41 -18.31 19.70 25.74
C LEU A 41 -16.82 19.40 25.81
N TYR A 42 -16.25 18.85 24.74
CA TYR A 42 -14.83 18.50 24.71
C TYR A 42 -14.24 18.58 23.29
N ASN A 43 -12.93 18.80 23.24
CA ASN A 43 -12.18 18.70 22.00
C ASN A 43 -11.57 17.30 21.89
N PRO A 44 -11.97 16.49 20.89
CA PRO A 44 -11.39 15.15 20.69
C PRO A 44 -9.98 15.20 20.11
N VAL A 45 -9.50 16.38 19.66
CA VAL A 45 -8.17 16.54 19.07
C VAL A 45 -7.16 16.76 20.19
N VAL A 46 -6.38 15.73 20.47
CA VAL A 46 -5.29 15.76 21.46
C VAL A 46 -3.93 15.80 20.75
N THR A 47 -3.82 15.14 19.61
CA THR A 47 -2.60 15.00 18.83
C THR A 47 -2.80 15.43 17.37
N ARG A 48 -1.68 15.61 16.64
CA ARG A 48 -1.73 15.82 15.19
C ARG A 48 -2.45 14.66 14.47
N ALA A 49 -2.22 13.42 14.93
CA ALA A 49 -2.88 12.24 14.35
C ALA A 49 -4.39 12.28 14.50
N ASP A 50 -4.92 12.73 15.66
CA ASP A 50 -6.37 12.89 15.86
C ASP A 50 -6.95 13.94 14.93
N SER A 51 -6.26 15.07 14.75
CA SER A 51 -6.67 16.13 13.82
C SER A 51 -6.73 15.62 12.38
N SER A 52 -5.68 14.96 11.91
CA SER A 52 -5.62 14.38 10.57
C SER A 52 -6.72 13.34 10.36
N TYR A 53 -6.86 12.40 11.30
CA TYR A 53 -7.92 11.39 11.23
C TYR A 53 -9.31 12.01 11.10
N LEU A 54 -9.67 12.97 11.93
CA LEU A 54 -11.01 13.56 11.92
C LEU A 54 -11.33 14.28 10.60
N GLN A 55 -10.34 14.97 10.01
CA GLN A 55 -10.51 15.65 8.73
C GLN A 55 -10.71 14.66 7.58
N TYR A 56 -9.86 13.64 7.47
CA TYR A 56 -9.96 12.62 6.42
C TYR A 56 -11.18 11.72 6.61
N ALA A 57 -11.53 11.34 7.84
CA ALA A 57 -12.73 10.55 8.12
C ALA A 57 -14.03 11.31 7.79
N ARG A 58 -14.04 12.63 7.99
CA ARG A 58 -15.16 13.47 7.55
C ARG A 58 -15.29 13.44 6.03
N MET A 59 -14.20 13.72 5.31
CA MET A 59 -14.22 13.67 3.84
C MET A 59 -14.67 12.29 3.33
N GLY A 60 -14.16 11.20 3.92
CA GLY A 60 -14.57 9.84 3.54
C GLY A 60 -16.07 9.59 3.70
N ARG A 61 -16.69 10.10 4.78
CA ARG A 61 -18.15 10.01 4.97
C ARG A 61 -18.91 10.83 3.94
N GLU A 62 -18.54 12.08 3.71
CA GLU A 62 -19.18 12.96 2.72
C GLU A 62 -19.11 12.35 1.30
N LEU A 63 -17.98 11.73 0.94
CA LEU A 63 -17.85 11.03 -0.34
C LEU A 63 -18.79 9.83 -0.44
N GLN A 64 -18.94 9.04 0.63
CA GLN A 64 -19.86 7.91 0.67
C GLN A 64 -21.33 8.35 0.64
N GLU A 65 -21.68 9.44 1.31
CA GLU A 65 -23.02 9.99 1.28
C GLU A 65 -23.35 10.55 -0.11
N ALA A 66 -22.41 11.26 -0.74
CA ALA A 66 -22.60 11.81 -2.09
C ALA A 66 -22.87 10.74 -3.15
N THR A 67 -22.23 9.56 -3.08
CA THR A 67 -22.53 8.46 -4.03
C THR A 67 -23.93 7.89 -3.86
N LYS A 68 -24.40 7.80 -2.62
CA LYS A 68 -25.77 7.34 -2.30
C LYS A 68 -26.81 8.34 -2.77
N GLU A 69 -26.61 9.63 -2.49
CA GLU A 69 -27.51 10.69 -2.97
C GLU A 69 -27.57 10.72 -4.50
N TRP A 70 -26.41 10.58 -5.16
CA TRP A 70 -26.33 10.50 -6.62
C TRP A 70 -27.15 9.32 -7.17
N ALA A 71 -27.04 8.13 -6.57
CA ALA A 71 -27.79 6.94 -6.96
C ALA A 71 -29.32 7.16 -6.81
N VAL A 72 -29.75 7.81 -5.71
CA VAL A 72 -31.16 8.14 -5.48
C VAL A 72 -31.68 9.15 -6.51
N ILE A 73 -30.91 10.20 -6.84
CA ILE A 73 -31.30 11.26 -7.76
C ILE A 73 -31.37 10.73 -9.21
N THR A 74 -30.42 9.88 -9.61
CA THR A 74 -30.33 9.42 -11.01
C THR A 74 -31.07 8.13 -11.28
N GLY A 75 -31.37 7.33 -10.24
CA GLY A 75 -31.90 5.98 -10.37
C GLY A 75 -30.86 4.95 -10.85
N GLU A 76 -29.59 5.31 -10.90
CA GLU A 76 -28.48 4.42 -11.25
C GLU A 76 -27.89 3.73 -10.02
N GLU A 77 -27.01 2.74 -10.23
CA GLU A 77 -26.27 2.09 -9.15
C GLU A 77 -25.28 3.05 -8.47
N GLU A 78 -25.04 2.84 -7.19
CA GLU A 78 -24.08 3.62 -6.41
C GLU A 78 -22.68 3.50 -7.04
N ARG A 79 -22.00 4.62 -7.28
CA ARG A 79 -20.64 4.67 -7.83
C ARG A 79 -19.61 4.61 -6.72
N PRO A 80 -18.83 3.53 -6.59
CA PRO A 80 -17.81 3.45 -5.55
C PRO A 80 -16.71 4.48 -5.79
N ILE A 81 -16.29 5.17 -4.72
CA ILE A 81 -15.16 6.09 -4.75
C ILE A 81 -14.00 5.47 -3.97
N ILE A 82 -12.84 5.35 -4.62
CA ILE A 82 -11.58 4.99 -3.95
C ILE A 82 -10.97 6.28 -3.41
N TYR A 83 -10.92 6.37 -2.08
CA TYR A 83 -10.36 7.54 -1.42
C TYR A 83 -8.91 7.30 -0.99
N SER A 84 -7.99 8.03 -1.64
CA SER A 84 -6.57 8.05 -1.34
C SER A 84 -6.24 9.18 -0.37
N ILE A 85 -5.65 8.83 0.77
CA ILE A 85 -5.24 9.76 1.83
C ILE A 85 -3.78 10.15 1.61
N CYS A 86 -3.49 11.46 1.49
CA CYS A 86 -2.14 11.97 1.28
C CYS A 86 -1.70 12.80 2.50
N GLU A 87 -1.09 12.13 3.47
CA GLU A 87 -0.60 12.73 4.73
C GLU A 87 0.90 12.48 4.94
N TRP A 88 1.58 11.88 3.95
CA TRP A 88 3.02 11.61 3.92
C TRP A 88 3.56 10.78 5.10
N GLY A 89 2.69 10.07 5.80
CA GLY A 89 3.06 9.24 6.94
C GLY A 89 3.26 9.98 8.27
N PHE A 90 3.21 11.32 8.29
CA PHE A 90 3.55 12.12 9.47
C PHE A 90 2.60 11.95 10.65
N ALA A 91 1.31 11.68 10.39
CA ALA A 91 0.32 11.42 11.43
C ALA A 91 0.01 9.92 11.58
N TYR A 92 0.92 9.06 11.13
CA TYR A 92 0.76 7.60 11.20
C TYR A 92 -0.52 7.07 10.55
N PRO A 93 -0.82 7.44 9.28
CA PRO A 93 -2.09 7.10 8.63
C PRO A 93 -2.34 5.59 8.53
N TYR A 94 -1.31 4.77 8.53
CA TYR A 94 -1.44 3.32 8.58
C TYR A 94 -2.18 2.79 9.82
N LYS A 95 -2.27 3.56 10.91
CA LYS A 95 -3.00 3.17 12.14
C LYS A 95 -4.49 3.47 12.07
N TRP A 96 -4.92 4.41 11.26
CA TRP A 96 -6.30 4.89 11.21
C TRP A 96 -6.89 5.00 9.80
N GLY A 97 -6.07 4.96 8.75
CA GLY A 97 -6.46 5.20 7.37
C GLY A 97 -7.59 4.30 6.88
N ALA A 98 -7.60 3.02 7.27
CA ALA A 98 -8.66 2.07 6.94
C ALA A 98 -10.06 2.48 7.45
N LYS A 99 -10.14 3.40 8.41
CA LYS A 99 -11.41 3.95 8.93
C LYS A 99 -11.84 5.23 8.21
N ALA A 100 -11.01 5.76 7.32
CA ALA A 100 -11.24 7.03 6.66
C ALA A 100 -11.22 6.93 5.13
N GLY A 101 -10.46 6.00 4.56
CA GLY A 101 -10.31 5.81 3.12
C GLY A 101 -9.80 4.42 2.78
N ASN A 102 -9.35 4.24 1.54
CA ASN A 102 -8.98 2.94 0.98
C ASN A 102 -7.47 2.74 0.87
N MET A 103 -6.70 3.80 0.77
CA MET A 103 -5.24 3.77 0.75
C MET A 103 -4.67 5.05 1.35
N TRP A 104 -3.42 5.02 1.78
CA TRP A 104 -2.77 6.16 2.44
C TRP A 104 -1.27 6.19 2.17
N ARG A 105 -0.78 7.38 1.81
CA ARG A 105 0.66 7.64 1.65
C ARG A 105 1.40 7.41 2.96
N THR A 106 2.41 6.57 2.90
CA THR A 106 3.24 6.19 4.07
C THR A 106 4.50 7.03 4.21
N THR A 107 4.89 7.75 3.16
CA THR A 107 6.11 8.55 3.06
C THR A 107 5.87 9.85 2.28
N PRO A 108 6.77 10.85 2.38
CA PRO A 108 6.86 11.93 1.39
C PRO A 108 7.05 11.43 -0.04
N ASP A 109 7.01 12.35 -1.01
CA ASP A 109 7.01 12.05 -2.44
C ASP A 109 8.25 11.28 -2.88
N ILE A 110 8.01 10.33 -3.79
CA ILE A 110 9.06 9.55 -4.45
C ILE A 110 9.79 10.41 -5.49
N MET A 111 11.05 10.07 -5.71
CA MET A 111 11.86 10.62 -6.80
C MET A 111 12.41 9.48 -7.64
N PRO A 112 12.66 9.68 -8.98
CA PRO A 112 13.25 8.67 -9.86
C PRO A 112 14.76 8.50 -9.59
N LYS A 113 15.08 8.11 -8.36
CA LYS A 113 16.45 7.88 -7.85
C LYS A 113 16.45 6.66 -6.96
N TRP A 114 17.48 5.82 -7.10
CA TRP A 114 17.63 4.61 -6.30
C TRP A 114 17.54 4.84 -4.79
N LEU A 115 18.16 5.91 -4.29
CA LEU A 115 18.12 6.22 -2.85
C LEU A 115 16.69 6.49 -2.37
N SER A 116 15.88 7.19 -3.16
CA SER A 116 14.47 7.47 -2.84
C SER A 116 13.68 6.16 -2.76
N ILE A 117 13.75 5.32 -3.80
CA ILE A 117 13.08 4.02 -3.87
C ILE A 117 13.46 3.16 -2.66
N LYS A 118 14.76 3.04 -2.37
CA LYS A 118 15.26 2.26 -1.25
C LYS A 118 14.77 2.80 0.11
N THR A 119 14.75 4.11 0.31
CA THR A 119 14.29 4.74 1.55
C THR A 119 12.81 4.49 1.78
N ILE A 120 11.99 4.66 0.75
CA ILE A 120 10.55 4.41 0.80
C ILE A 120 10.26 2.93 1.07
N TYR A 121 10.94 2.03 0.37
CA TYR A 121 10.86 0.60 0.64
C TYR A 121 11.19 0.26 2.10
N GLU A 122 12.31 0.76 2.64
CA GLU A 122 12.74 0.50 4.03
C GLU A 122 11.70 0.96 5.06
N HIS A 123 10.94 2.00 4.75
CA HIS A 123 9.84 2.45 5.60
C HIS A 123 8.62 1.55 5.43
N ASN A 124 8.15 1.38 4.20
CA ASN A 124 6.87 0.74 3.90
C ASN A 124 6.86 -0.77 4.20
N VAL A 125 7.97 -1.48 3.98
CA VAL A 125 8.07 -2.94 4.23
C VAL A 125 7.83 -3.32 5.71
N ARG A 126 7.95 -2.39 6.63
CA ARG A 126 7.70 -2.59 8.07
C ARG A 126 6.22 -2.50 8.45
N LEU A 127 5.40 -1.98 7.53
CA LEU A 127 3.98 -1.71 7.74
C LEU A 127 3.09 -2.84 7.19
N TYR A 128 3.66 -4.02 6.94
CA TYR A 128 3.02 -5.14 6.27
C TYR A 128 1.73 -5.63 6.98
N ASP A 129 1.61 -5.42 8.28
CA ASP A 129 0.47 -5.83 9.11
C ASP A 129 -0.64 -4.77 9.21
N HIS A 130 -0.47 -3.62 8.55
CA HIS A 130 -1.44 -2.53 8.54
C HIS A 130 -2.29 -2.45 7.26
N ALA A 131 -2.00 -3.28 6.26
CA ALA A 131 -2.74 -3.33 5.00
C ALA A 131 -3.52 -4.63 4.86
N GLY A 132 -4.58 -4.59 4.08
CA GLY A 132 -5.45 -5.73 3.79
C GLY A 132 -6.54 -5.35 2.79
N PRO A 133 -7.56 -6.23 2.58
CA PRO A 133 -8.61 -5.97 1.60
C PRO A 133 -9.27 -4.60 1.77
N GLY A 134 -9.28 -3.79 0.72
CA GLY A 134 -9.86 -2.44 0.70
C GLY A 134 -9.06 -1.37 1.46
N ALA A 135 -7.84 -1.70 1.93
CA ALA A 135 -7.05 -0.83 2.80
C ALA A 135 -5.56 -1.04 2.56
N TRP A 136 -4.87 -0.12 1.84
CA TRP A 136 -3.50 -0.31 1.39
C TRP A 136 -2.53 0.77 1.86
N ASN A 137 -1.33 0.34 2.25
CA ASN A 137 -0.19 1.22 2.37
C ASN A 137 0.25 1.69 0.98
N ASP A 138 0.30 2.99 0.77
CA ASP A 138 0.73 3.60 -0.50
C ASP A 138 2.15 4.18 -0.34
N PRO A 139 3.17 3.51 -0.91
CA PRO A 139 4.55 4.01 -0.92
C PRO A 139 4.81 5.04 -2.02
N ASP A 140 3.77 5.59 -2.63
CA ASP A 140 3.78 6.46 -3.80
C ASP A 140 3.82 5.73 -5.15
N MET A 141 3.67 6.49 -6.22
CA MET A 141 3.59 6.01 -7.59
C MET A 141 4.86 5.30 -8.07
N LEU A 142 4.73 4.64 -9.22
CA LEU A 142 5.84 3.98 -9.88
C LEU A 142 6.66 4.97 -10.71
N GLU A 143 7.95 5.05 -10.43
CA GLU A 143 8.95 5.81 -11.20
C GLU A 143 9.77 4.92 -12.16
N VAL A 144 9.24 3.76 -12.54
CA VAL A 144 9.88 2.80 -13.45
C VAL A 144 10.14 3.44 -14.81
N GLY A 145 11.40 3.45 -15.23
CA GLY A 145 11.82 4.05 -16.52
C GLY A 145 11.97 5.58 -16.48
N ASN A 146 11.69 6.23 -15.36
CA ASN A 146 11.90 7.65 -15.18
C ASN A 146 13.33 7.94 -14.68
N GLY A 147 13.80 9.14 -14.95
CA GLY A 147 15.12 9.61 -14.51
C GLY A 147 16.29 8.83 -15.10
N LYS A 148 17.21 8.37 -14.23
CA LYS A 148 18.42 7.63 -14.60
C LYS A 148 18.49 6.26 -13.91
N LEU A 149 17.35 5.67 -13.56
CA LEU A 149 17.29 4.33 -12.97
C LEU A 149 17.82 3.30 -13.99
N THR A 150 18.70 2.44 -13.51
CA THR A 150 19.17 1.28 -14.30
C THR A 150 18.05 0.26 -14.46
N GLU A 151 18.20 -0.69 -15.37
CA GLU A 151 17.22 -1.77 -15.57
C GLU A 151 17.04 -2.59 -14.29
N ASN A 152 18.11 -2.90 -13.57
CA ASN A 152 18.03 -3.60 -12.29
C ASN A 152 17.21 -2.82 -11.25
N GLU A 153 17.43 -1.51 -11.15
CA GLU A 153 16.71 -0.63 -10.23
C GLU A 153 15.22 -0.51 -10.61
N ASN A 154 14.91 -0.43 -11.91
CA ASN A 154 13.54 -0.42 -12.41
C ASN A 154 12.81 -1.75 -12.11
N ARG A 155 13.46 -2.88 -12.36
CA ARG A 155 12.91 -4.20 -12.02
C ARG A 155 12.74 -4.37 -10.51
N ALA A 156 13.72 -3.91 -9.72
CA ALA A 156 13.63 -3.92 -8.27
C ALA A 156 12.47 -3.06 -7.77
N HIS A 157 12.34 -1.84 -8.26
CA HIS A 157 11.25 -0.93 -7.89
C HIS A 157 9.88 -1.57 -8.13
N PHE A 158 9.62 -2.05 -9.35
CA PHE A 158 8.36 -2.70 -9.68
C PHE A 158 8.09 -3.95 -8.83
N SER A 159 9.09 -4.81 -8.68
CA SER A 159 8.97 -6.03 -7.86
C SER A 159 8.65 -5.73 -6.40
N LEU A 160 9.31 -4.74 -5.81
CA LEU A 160 9.09 -4.36 -4.42
C LEU A 160 7.68 -3.82 -4.19
N TRP A 161 7.14 -3.00 -5.12
CA TRP A 161 5.76 -2.52 -5.05
C TRP A 161 4.77 -3.69 -5.14
N CYS A 162 4.96 -4.61 -6.10
CA CYS A 162 4.13 -5.80 -6.19
C CYS A 162 4.21 -6.69 -4.93
N MET A 163 5.39 -6.88 -4.37
CA MET A 163 5.57 -7.64 -3.13
C MET A 163 4.89 -6.97 -1.93
N MET A 164 4.91 -5.65 -1.85
CA MET A 164 4.30 -4.88 -0.76
C MET A 164 2.78 -4.69 -0.91
N ALA A 165 2.14 -5.26 -1.94
CA ALA A 165 0.72 -5.03 -2.29
C ALA A 165 0.40 -3.53 -2.39
N ALA A 166 1.29 -2.77 -3.00
CA ALA A 166 1.16 -1.32 -3.14
C ALA A 166 0.29 -0.96 -4.34
N PRO A 167 -0.46 0.14 -4.31
CA PRO A 167 -1.14 0.64 -5.50
C PRO A 167 -0.17 0.85 -6.66
N LEU A 168 -0.39 0.18 -7.79
CA LEU A 168 0.48 0.27 -8.98
C LEU A 168 0.06 1.46 -9.87
N ILE A 169 0.31 2.68 -9.38
CA ILE A 169 -0.03 3.92 -10.10
C ILE A 169 1.18 4.39 -10.88
N LEU A 170 1.07 4.49 -12.21
CA LEU A 170 2.17 4.92 -13.07
C LEU A 170 2.45 6.42 -12.94
N GLY A 171 3.70 6.80 -12.64
CA GLY A 171 4.21 8.16 -12.69
C GLY A 171 4.80 8.54 -14.07
N ASN A 172 4.41 7.83 -15.13
CA ASN A 172 4.98 7.97 -16.46
C ASN A 172 4.12 8.82 -17.40
N ASP A 173 4.76 9.45 -18.35
CA ASP A 173 4.08 9.95 -19.55
C ASP A 173 3.74 8.77 -20.46
N VAL A 174 2.48 8.31 -20.38
CA VAL A 174 1.99 7.12 -21.10
C VAL A 174 2.02 7.27 -22.63
N ARG A 175 2.12 8.51 -23.15
CA ARG A 175 2.30 8.76 -24.59
C ARG A 175 3.60 8.15 -25.12
N LYS A 176 4.59 7.91 -24.27
CA LYS A 176 5.84 7.23 -24.61
C LYS A 176 5.68 5.71 -24.81
N PHE A 177 4.54 5.16 -24.47
CA PHE A 177 4.25 3.73 -24.60
C PHE A 177 3.52 3.37 -25.90
N VAL A 178 3.13 4.38 -26.69
CA VAL A 178 2.48 4.20 -27.98
C VAL A 178 3.29 4.88 -29.08
N ASP A 179 3.15 4.41 -30.32
CA ASP A 179 3.73 5.03 -31.50
C ASP A 179 2.82 6.12 -32.09
N GLY A 180 3.21 6.68 -33.24
CA GLY A 180 2.45 7.71 -33.94
C GLY A 180 1.06 7.27 -34.43
N ASN A 181 0.76 5.96 -34.43
CA ASN A 181 -0.55 5.37 -34.76
C ASN A 181 -1.35 4.99 -33.51
N ASN A 182 -0.91 5.36 -32.32
CA ASN A 182 -1.44 4.95 -31.02
C ASN A 182 -1.34 3.42 -30.76
N GLU A 183 -0.46 2.72 -31.47
CA GLU A 183 -0.18 1.33 -31.20
C GLU A 183 0.93 1.18 -30.14
N GLN A 184 0.81 0.15 -29.32
CA GLN A 184 1.73 -0.10 -28.23
C GLN A 184 3.14 -0.41 -28.74
N VAL A 185 4.15 0.32 -28.24
CA VAL A 185 5.57 0.09 -28.56
C VAL A 185 6.08 -1.13 -27.81
N ARG A 186 5.91 -2.34 -28.38
CA ARG A 186 6.20 -3.63 -27.73
C ARG A 186 7.64 -3.77 -27.21
N GLU A 187 8.60 -3.11 -27.86
CA GLU A 187 10.01 -3.17 -27.47
C GLU A 187 10.40 -2.12 -26.41
N ASN A 188 9.43 -1.33 -25.91
CA ASN A 188 9.70 -0.37 -24.84
C ASN A 188 10.10 -1.11 -23.54
N PRO A 189 11.31 -0.90 -22.99
CA PRO A 189 11.79 -1.64 -21.81
C PRO A 189 10.98 -1.32 -20.56
N THR A 190 10.51 -0.08 -20.41
CA THR A 190 9.65 0.31 -19.28
C THR A 190 8.31 -0.42 -19.34
N LEU A 191 7.70 -0.46 -20.53
CA LEU A 191 6.44 -1.15 -20.73
C LEU A 191 6.54 -2.64 -20.42
N LYS A 192 7.64 -3.31 -20.86
CA LYS A 192 7.91 -4.72 -20.52
C LYS A 192 7.98 -4.98 -19.01
N ILE A 193 8.48 -4.01 -18.24
CA ILE A 193 8.54 -4.12 -16.78
C ILE A 193 7.15 -3.95 -16.17
N VAL A 194 6.47 -2.83 -16.46
CA VAL A 194 5.20 -2.49 -15.81
C VAL A 194 4.01 -3.34 -16.27
N THR A 195 4.18 -4.13 -17.32
CA THR A 195 3.18 -5.10 -17.80
C THR A 195 3.56 -6.56 -17.53
N ASN A 196 4.55 -6.82 -16.69
CA ASN A 196 4.90 -8.18 -16.28
C ASN A 196 3.74 -8.83 -15.54
N LYS A 197 3.01 -9.72 -16.22
CA LYS A 197 1.80 -10.35 -15.68
C LYS A 197 2.06 -11.21 -14.45
N ASN A 198 3.22 -11.86 -14.38
CA ASN A 198 3.58 -12.73 -13.25
C ASN A 198 3.67 -11.92 -11.96
N LEU A 199 4.30 -10.73 -12.01
CA LEU A 199 4.40 -9.83 -10.86
C LEU A 199 3.09 -9.11 -10.56
N ILE A 200 2.33 -8.70 -11.58
CA ILE A 200 0.99 -8.11 -11.38
C ILE A 200 0.08 -9.13 -10.70
N ASN A 201 0.13 -10.41 -11.06
CA ASN A 201 -0.64 -11.46 -10.40
C ASN A 201 -0.27 -11.64 -8.92
N ILE A 202 1.01 -11.41 -8.56
CA ILE A 202 1.41 -11.38 -7.15
C ILE A 202 0.78 -10.16 -6.45
N ASP A 203 0.83 -8.98 -7.07
CA ASP A 203 0.25 -7.76 -6.50
C ASP A 203 -1.26 -7.89 -6.30
N GLN A 204 -1.97 -8.37 -7.31
CA GLN A 204 -3.43 -8.49 -7.35
C GLN A 204 -3.97 -9.75 -6.63
N ASP A 205 -3.14 -10.47 -5.89
CA ASP A 205 -3.58 -11.66 -5.17
C ASP A 205 -4.71 -11.33 -4.16
N PRO A 206 -5.87 -12.05 -4.21
CA PRO A 206 -7.05 -11.72 -3.41
C PRO A 206 -6.88 -11.81 -1.90
N LEU A 207 -5.81 -12.47 -1.40
CA LEU A 207 -5.47 -12.44 0.02
C LEU A 207 -5.11 -11.03 0.50
N CYS A 208 -4.67 -10.15 -0.42
CA CYS A 208 -4.31 -8.75 -0.18
C CYS A 208 -3.28 -8.54 0.96
N LYS A 209 -2.48 -9.54 1.28
CA LYS A 209 -1.44 -9.43 2.32
C LYS A 209 -0.14 -8.93 1.70
N PRO A 210 0.50 -7.88 2.24
CA PRO A 210 1.84 -7.46 1.82
C PRO A 210 2.91 -8.49 2.16
N CYS A 211 4.11 -8.35 1.57
CA CYS A 211 5.25 -9.16 1.98
C CYS A 211 5.79 -8.75 3.34
N LYS A 212 6.28 -9.74 4.07
CA LYS A 212 7.10 -9.55 5.28
C LYS A 212 8.57 -9.70 4.94
N ARG A 213 9.43 -8.85 5.48
CA ARG A 213 10.87 -9.07 5.43
C ARG A 213 11.27 -10.12 6.46
N ILE A 214 11.48 -11.35 5.99
CA ILE A 214 11.78 -12.52 6.83
C ILE A 214 13.27 -12.66 7.18
N ARG A 215 14.16 -12.04 6.39
CA ARG A 215 15.59 -12.02 6.67
C ARG A 215 16.21 -10.70 6.22
N ARG A 216 17.09 -10.16 7.04
CA ARG A 216 17.94 -9.00 6.74
C ARG A 216 19.40 -9.36 6.98
N GLN A 217 20.22 -9.29 5.95
CA GLN A 217 21.66 -9.44 6.02
C GLN A 217 22.31 -8.22 5.37
N ALA A 218 23.60 -7.97 5.63
CA ALA A 218 24.32 -6.81 5.11
C ALA A 218 24.07 -6.58 3.60
N GLY A 219 23.15 -5.66 3.27
CA GLY A 219 22.78 -5.30 1.90
C GLY A 219 21.85 -6.26 1.16
N LEU A 220 21.43 -7.38 1.75
CA LEU A 220 20.47 -8.33 1.20
C LEU A 220 19.24 -8.44 2.10
N ASP A 221 18.05 -8.30 1.55
CA ASP A 221 16.80 -8.62 2.22
C ASP A 221 16.14 -9.81 1.53
N ILE A 222 15.49 -10.68 2.31
CA ILE A 222 14.61 -11.72 1.81
C ILE A 222 13.21 -11.38 2.27
N LEU A 223 12.30 -11.25 1.28
CA LEU A 223 10.91 -10.93 1.50
C LEU A 223 10.06 -12.13 1.12
N ALA A 224 9.01 -12.38 1.88
CA ALA A 224 8.05 -13.43 1.54
C ALA A 224 6.62 -12.89 1.71
N ARG A 225 5.76 -13.22 0.75
CA ARG A 225 4.35 -12.84 0.69
C ARG A 225 3.48 -14.07 0.57
N PRO A 226 2.55 -14.32 1.51
CA PRO A 226 1.58 -15.41 1.36
C PRO A 226 0.56 -15.06 0.29
N LEU A 227 0.12 -16.05 -0.48
CA LEU A 227 -0.89 -15.93 -1.52
C LEU A 227 -2.14 -16.74 -1.14
N GLN A 228 -3.30 -16.39 -1.74
CA GLN A 228 -4.59 -16.96 -1.38
C GLN A 228 -4.67 -18.48 -1.50
N ASN A 229 -4.01 -19.06 -2.50
CA ASN A 229 -4.01 -20.51 -2.76
C ASN A 229 -3.03 -21.31 -1.88
N GLY A 230 -2.35 -20.67 -0.93
CA GLY A 230 -1.32 -21.29 -0.09
C GLY A 230 0.10 -21.20 -0.64
N ASP A 231 0.29 -20.73 -1.87
CA ASP A 231 1.62 -20.45 -2.43
C ASP A 231 2.29 -19.29 -1.68
N VAL A 232 3.58 -19.14 -1.89
CA VAL A 232 4.36 -18.01 -1.37
C VAL A 232 5.16 -17.36 -2.49
N ALA A 233 5.06 -16.04 -2.60
CA ALA A 233 6.01 -15.26 -3.39
C ALA A 233 7.24 -14.92 -2.54
N LEU A 234 8.44 -15.26 -3.04
CA LEU A 234 9.73 -15.01 -2.40
C LEU A 234 10.54 -14.03 -3.23
N CYS A 235 11.01 -12.94 -2.62
CA CYS A 235 11.88 -11.97 -3.29
C CYS A 235 13.25 -11.89 -2.58
N LEU A 236 14.30 -12.12 -3.35
CA LEU A 236 15.69 -11.89 -2.94
C LEU A 236 16.07 -10.51 -3.43
N PHE A 237 16.23 -9.55 -2.53
CA PHE A 237 16.50 -8.14 -2.85
C PHE A 237 17.91 -7.73 -2.42
N ASN A 238 18.77 -7.46 -3.40
CA ASN A 238 20.13 -7.01 -3.19
C ASN A 238 20.21 -5.48 -3.28
N LYS A 239 20.39 -4.83 -2.13
CA LYS A 239 20.56 -3.38 -1.99
C LYS A 239 22.00 -2.91 -2.16
N GLY A 240 22.93 -3.86 -2.24
CA GLY A 240 24.37 -3.61 -2.31
C GLY A 240 24.86 -3.28 -3.71
N THR A 241 26.10 -2.83 -3.81
CA THR A 241 26.75 -2.36 -5.05
C THR A 241 27.43 -3.48 -5.85
N SER A 242 27.45 -4.72 -5.35
CA SER A 242 28.01 -5.89 -6.03
C SER A 242 26.96 -7.01 -6.13
N ARG A 243 27.11 -7.88 -7.12
CA ARG A 243 26.27 -9.09 -7.22
C ARG A 243 26.44 -9.98 -6.00
N ARG A 244 25.38 -10.71 -5.63
CA ARG A 244 25.41 -11.66 -4.50
C ARG A 244 24.83 -13.01 -4.90
N THR A 245 25.54 -14.08 -4.54
CA THR A 245 25.00 -15.42 -4.58
C THR A 245 24.26 -15.70 -3.28
N VAL A 246 23.06 -16.26 -3.39
CA VAL A 246 22.15 -16.56 -2.29
C VAL A 246 21.72 -18.00 -2.41
N THR A 247 21.84 -18.77 -1.34
CA THR A 247 21.21 -20.08 -1.19
C THR A 247 20.12 -19.96 -0.12
N TYR A 248 18.91 -20.35 -0.46
CA TYR A 248 17.75 -20.26 0.44
C TYR A 248 17.01 -21.60 0.51
N ASP A 249 16.89 -22.18 1.70
CA ASP A 249 16.07 -23.38 1.94
C ASP A 249 14.59 -22.98 1.98
N ILE A 250 13.79 -23.49 1.05
CA ILE A 250 12.35 -23.21 0.93
C ILE A 250 11.58 -23.67 2.18
N ASN A 251 12.01 -24.75 2.84
CA ASN A 251 11.38 -25.24 4.06
C ASN A 251 11.41 -24.22 5.20
N ALA A 252 12.37 -23.28 5.18
CA ALA A 252 12.43 -22.21 6.18
C ALA A 252 11.25 -21.24 6.12
N LEU A 253 10.46 -21.22 5.04
CA LEU A 253 9.23 -20.44 4.96
C LEU A 253 8.18 -20.91 5.98
N ALA A 254 8.18 -22.17 6.34
CA ALA A 254 7.24 -22.72 7.33
C ALA A 254 7.54 -22.27 8.78
N ASP A 255 8.69 -21.69 9.03
CA ASP A 255 9.08 -21.20 10.36
C ASP A 255 8.45 -19.83 10.69
N ASP A 256 7.83 -19.17 9.70
CA ASP A 256 7.15 -17.89 9.88
C ASP A 256 5.62 -18.06 9.78
N ALA A 257 4.93 -17.96 10.92
CA ALA A 257 3.48 -18.12 11.01
C ALA A 257 2.68 -17.15 10.10
N TYR A 258 3.23 -15.98 9.75
CA TYR A 258 2.58 -15.04 8.84
C TYR A 258 2.33 -15.63 7.46
N LEU A 259 3.24 -16.51 6.99
CA LEU A 259 3.19 -17.09 5.65
C LEU A 259 2.19 -18.25 5.53
N ASN A 260 1.84 -18.89 6.64
CA ASN A 260 0.99 -20.08 6.68
C ASN A 260 1.44 -21.18 5.68
N PHE A 261 2.74 -21.28 5.45
CA PHE A 261 3.35 -22.19 4.50
C PHE A 261 3.53 -23.58 5.12
N ARG A 262 3.27 -24.63 4.36
CA ARG A 262 3.39 -26.02 4.83
C ARG A 262 4.59 -26.70 4.19
N LYS A 263 5.34 -27.46 4.98
CA LYS A 263 6.41 -28.31 4.44
C LYS A 263 5.79 -29.46 3.68
N THR A 264 6.35 -29.73 2.49
CA THR A 264 6.00 -30.91 1.70
C THR A 264 7.12 -31.95 1.77
N PRO A 265 6.82 -33.28 1.74
CA PRO A 265 7.85 -34.31 1.71
C PRO A 265 8.63 -34.37 0.38
N GLY A 266 8.09 -33.75 -0.68
CA GLY A 266 8.72 -33.70 -2.01
C GLY A 266 9.52 -32.42 -2.25
N LYS A 267 9.78 -32.16 -3.53
CA LYS A 267 10.33 -30.90 -4.01
C LYS A 267 9.18 -29.94 -4.33
N TYR A 268 9.43 -28.66 -4.09
CA TYR A 268 8.49 -27.59 -4.47
C TYR A 268 8.64 -27.29 -5.96
N GLU A 269 7.53 -27.01 -6.62
CA GLU A 269 7.53 -26.39 -7.93
C GLU A 269 7.77 -24.89 -7.76
N VAL A 270 8.75 -24.36 -8.45
CA VAL A 270 9.22 -22.98 -8.32
C VAL A 270 9.21 -22.30 -9.67
N HIS A 271 8.58 -21.13 -9.74
CA HIS A 271 8.53 -20.27 -10.92
C HIS A 271 9.32 -18.98 -10.69
N GLU A 272 10.35 -18.72 -11.51
CA GLU A 272 11.08 -17.43 -11.50
C GLU A 272 10.32 -16.41 -12.36
N LEU A 273 9.86 -15.30 -11.76
CA LEU A 273 8.84 -14.43 -12.35
C LEU A 273 9.38 -13.42 -13.39
N TRP A 274 10.70 -13.26 -13.50
CA TRP A 274 11.33 -12.40 -14.52
C TRP A 274 11.79 -13.17 -15.75
N SER A 275 12.36 -14.36 -15.57
CA SER A 275 12.81 -15.22 -16.68
C SER A 275 11.74 -16.18 -17.18
N ASP A 276 10.65 -16.34 -16.42
CA ASP A 276 9.57 -17.30 -16.67
C ASP A 276 10.03 -18.77 -16.63
N GLU A 277 11.14 -19.05 -15.92
CA GLU A 277 11.71 -20.37 -15.74
C GLU A 277 11.04 -21.15 -14.63
N TRP A 278 10.81 -22.44 -14.87
CA TRP A 278 10.21 -23.36 -13.90
C TRP A 278 11.20 -24.46 -13.54
N PHE A 279 11.27 -24.82 -12.27
CA PHE A 279 12.08 -25.91 -11.77
C PHE A 279 11.49 -26.52 -10.49
N ASN A 280 11.97 -27.72 -10.12
CA ASN A 280 11.56 -28.40 -8.90
C ASN A 280 12.76 -28.54 -7.96
N ASP A 281 12.72 -27.89 -6.79
CA ASP A 281 13.77 -27.98 -5.77
C ASP A 281 13.25 -27.62 -4.37
N ASN A 282 14.03 -27.96 -3.36
CA ASN A 282 13.85 -27.53 -1.97
C ASN A 282 14.73 -26.34 -1.61
N THR A 283 15.58 -25.92 -2.55
CA THR A 283 16.57 -24.85 -2.36
C THR A 283 16.60 -23.93 -3.57
N ILE A 284 16.54 -22.64 -3.34
CA ILE A 284 16.77 -21.62 -4.34
C ILE A 284 18.24 -21.22 -4.31
N ASN A 285 18.94 -21.44 -5.42
CA ASN A 285 20.32 -20.97 -5.65
C ASN A 285 20.27 -19.87 -6.70
N ALA A 286 20.57 -18.64 -6.32
CA ALA A 286 20.43 -17.49 -7.19
C ALA A 286 21.58 -16.52 -7.09
N THR A 287 21.98 -15.94 -8.22
CA THR A 287 22.84 -14.76 -8.27
C THR A 287 21.98 -13.51 -8.49
N VAL A 288 21.90 -12.65 -7.49
CA VAL A 288 21.12 -11.42 -7.52
C VAL A 288 22.03 -10.26 -7.90
N PRO A 289 21.75 -9.54 -8.99
CA PRO A 289 22.57 -8.41 -9.43
C PRO A 289 22.58 -7.28 -8.38
N HIS A 290 23.55 -6.37 -8.49
CA HIS A 290 23.56 -5.16 -7.67
C HIS A 290 22.27 -4.33 -7.91
N HIS A 291 21.72 -3.73 -6.86
CA HIS A 291 20.46 -2.98 -6.87
C HIS A 291 19.30 -3.74 -7.54
N GLY A 292 19.34 -5.07 -7.50
CA GLY A 292 18.41 -5.90 -8.23
C GLY A 292 17.65 -6.88 -7.36
N VAL A 293 16.78 -7.62 -8.00
CA VAL A 293 15.94 -8.66 -7.40
C VAL A 293 15.97 -9.97 -8.19
N LYS A 294 15.60 -11.04 -7.50
CA LYS A 294 15.06 -12.27 -8.06
C LYS A 294 13.74 -12.55 -7.34
N VAL A 295 12.70 -12.84 -8.09
CA VAL A 295 11.36 -13.08 -7.53
C VAL A 295 10.85 -14.43 -7.99
N TYR A 296 10.38 -15.21 -7.03
CA TYR A 296 9.89 -16.58 -7.24
C TYR A 296 8.48 -16.72 -6.70
N ARG A 297 7.66 -17.50 -7.38
CA ARG A 297 6.45 -18.09 -6.81
C ARG A 297 6.75 -19.53 -6.47
N ILE A 298 6.49 -19.94 -5.25
CA ILE A 298 6.70 -21.28 -4.72
C ILE A 298 5.33 -21.89 -4.53
N HIS A 299 5.04 -22.95 -5.28
CA HIS A 299 3.78 -23.66 -5.22
C HIS A 299 3.78 -24.61 -4.03
N ASN A 300 2.74 -24.47 -3.21
CA ASN A 300 2.52 -25.27 -2.02
C ASN A 300 1.35 -26.23 -2.28
N SER A 301 1.64 -27.29 -3.04
CA SER A 301 0.67 -28.33 -3.39
C SER A 301 0.39 -29.30 -2.25
#